data_451e5468e1e69064e5f89f10aa4d2e38
#
_entry.id   451e5468e1e69064e5f89f10aa4d2e38
#
_cell.length_a   1.000
_cell.length_b   1.000
_cell.length_c   1.000
_cell.angle_alpha   90.00
_cell.angle_beta   90.00
_cell.angle_gamma   90.00
#
_symmetry.space_group_name_H-M   'P 1'
#
loop_
_entity.id
_entity.type
_entity.pdbx_description
1 polymer ?
#
loop_
_entity_poly.entity_id
_entity_poly.type
_entity_poly.pdbx_seq_one_letter_code
_entity_poly.pdbx_strand_id
1 'polypeptide(L)'
;SIDAPEQETGRIVTTPEHYAFIKIAEGCNNRCAFCIIPYLRGRYRSRQLDDVLYEARMLADSGVKELIVVAQDTSRYGTDFPEHKRLLATLLRRLCEIDGLHWIRVHYVYPDEIDDELIDVIASEPKIVKYLDIPLQHCNSEILKRMNRRGDGPFIKALLAKLRDRIPGLVLRTSLITGLPGEGEAEFQELCDFLRETKMERVGAFAFSPEEGTPAAKMEFVDTEIAQQRAETIEMIQS
;
A
#
# COMPACT_ATOMS: atom_id res chain seq x y z
N SER A 1 20.90 4.56 14.76
CA SER A 1 19.70 3.98 15.37
C SER A 1 18.62 3.86 14.29
N ILE A 2 17.83 2.78 14.29
CA ILE A 2 16.68 2.61 13.36
C ILE A 2 15.59 3.65 13.58
N ASP A 3 15.61 4.35 14.70
CA ASP A 3 14.68 5.43 15.05
C ASP A 3 15.29 6.83 14.85
N ALA A 4 16.48 6.94 14.25
CA ALA A 4 17.08 8.23 13.94
C ALA A 4 16.28 8.94 12.82
N PRO A 5 16.15 10.29 12.89
CA PRO A 5 15.58 11.04 11.77
C PRO A 5 16.42 10.82 10.52
N GLU A 6 15.76 10.74 9.35
CA GLU A 6 16.47 10.65 8.09
C GLU A 6 17.24 11.96 7.85
N GLN A 7 18.55 11.85 7.58
CA GLN A 7 19.34 12.99 7.18
C GLN A 7 19.14 13.22 5.67
N GLU A 8 18.93 14.46 5.29
CA GLU A 8 18.97 14.89 3.89
C GLU A 8 20.38 14.73 3.34
N THR A 9 20.62 13.65 2.64
CA THR A 9 21.81 13.47 1.83
C THR A 9 21.44 13.65 0.37
N GLY A 10 22.32 14.29 -0.40
CA GLY A 10 22.14 14.44 -1.84
C GLY A 10 21.81 13.09 -2.47
N ARG A 11 20.73 13.02 -3.24
CA ARG A 11 20.19 11.79 -3.82
C ARG A 11 20.75 11.58 -5.22
N ILE A 12 21.21 10.37 -5.50
CA ILE A 12 21.46 9.91 -6.87
C ILE A 12 20.20 9.22 -7.38
N VAL A 13 19.59 9.75 -8.45
CA VAL A 13 18.42 9.16 -9.10
C VAL A 13 18.90 8.07 -10.05
N THR A 14 18.47 6.83 -9.82
CA THR A 14 18.83 5.66 -10.63
C THR A 14 17.67 5.16 -11.52
N THR A 15 16.51 5.78 -11.40
CA THR A 15 15.37 5.52 -12.28
C THR A 15 15.59 6.20 -13.64
N PRO A 16 14.86 5.80 -14.72
CA PRO A 16 14.76 6.59 -15.93
C PRO A 16 14.37 8.04 -15.63
N GLU A 17 14.83 8.98 -16.46
CA GLU A 17 14.70 10.43 -16.23
C GLU A 17 13.26 10.92 -16.06
N HIS A 18 12.28 10.21 -16.59
CA HIS A 18 10.89 10.66 -16.62
C HIS A 18 10.10 10.35 -15.33
N TYR A 19 10.59 9.49 -14.43
CA TYR A 19 9.94 9.24 -13.14
C TYR A 19 10.92 9.07 -11.99
N ALA A 20 10.45 9.35 -10.79
CA ALA A 20 11.20 9.10 -9.56
C ALA A 20 10.27 8.65 -8.42
N PHE A 21 10.82 7.83 -7.52
CA PHE A 21 10.14 7.54 -6.25
C PHE A 21 10.46 8.65 -5.25
N ILE A 22 9.49 9.06 -4.45
CA ILE A 22 9.70 9.92 -3.29
C ILE A 22 9.21 9.21 -2.04
N LYS A 23 10.12 8.97 -1.11
CA LYS A 23 9.79 8.35 0.17
C LYS A 23 9.31 9.42 1.13
N ILE A 24 8.08 9.29 1.65
CA ILE A 24 7.44 10.27 2.53
C ILE A 24 7.48 9.87 4.00
N ALA A 25 7.73 8.59 4.29
CA ALA A 25 7.86 8.07 5.64
C ALA A 25 8.70 6.79 5.66
N GLU A 26 9.18 6.40 6.83
CA GLU A 26 9.92 5.17 7.09
C GLU A 26 9.33 4.42 8.28
N GLY A 27 9.44 3.09 8.30
CA GLY A 27 8.94 2.24 9.37
C GLY A 27 7.43 1.94 9.26
N CYS A 28 6.92 1.11 10.17
CA CYS A 28 5.51 0.71 10.14
C CYS A 28 5.02 0.31 11.55
N ASN A 29 3.81 0.75 11.89
CA ASN A 29 3.16 0.42 13.18
C ASN A 29 2.04 -0.64 13.05
N ASN A 30 1.78 -1.20 11.87
CA ASN A 30 0.65 -2.08 11.63
C ASN A 30 0.79 -3.47 12.27
N ARG A 31 2.02 -3.95 12.50
CA ARG A 31 2.31 -5.24 13.17
C ARG A 31 1.54 -6.43 12.58
N CYS A 32 1.42 -6.51 11.25
CA CYS A 32 0.85 -7.69 10.59
C CYS A 32 1.63 -8.94 11.02
N ALA A 33 0.93 -10.05 11.33
CA ALA A 33 1.54 -11.22 11.94
C ALA A 33 2.61 -11.90 11.06
N PHE A 34 2.58 -11.69 9.75
CA PHE A 34 3.55 -12.23 8.78
C PHE A 34 4.72 -11.28 8.48
N CYS A 35 4.74 -10.05 9.05
CA CYS A 35 5.64 -9.00 8.58
C CYS A 35 6.74 -8.66 9.59
N ILE A 36 7.98 -8.68 9.13
CA ILE A 36 9.17 -8.35 9.94
C ILE A 36 9.52 -6.85 9.90
N ILE A 37 8.92 -6.07 9.01
CA ILE A 37 9.26 -4.64 8.79
C ILE A 37 9.30 -3.80 10.07
N PRO A 38 8.35 -3.91 11.02
CA PRO A 38 8.42 -3.12 12.27
C PRO A 38 9.71 -3.34 13.07
N TYR A 39 10.30 -4.52 12.97
CA TYR A 39 11.58 -4.86 13.64
C TYR A 39 12.79 -4.34 12.85
N LEU A 40 12.74 -4.38 11.53
CA LEU A 40 13.84 -3.98 10.65
C LEU A 40 13.90 -2.45 10.45
N ARG A 41 12.74 -1.80 10.33
CA ARG A 41 12.63 -0.37 9.99
C ARG A 41 12.19 0.52 11.15
N GLY A 42 11.81 -0.09 12.28
CA GLY A 42 11.36 0.63 13.48
C GLY A 42 9.95 1.20 13.37
N ARG A 43 9.64 2.14 14.25
CA ARG A 43 8.34 2.82 14.29
C ARG A 43 8.14 3.69 13.07
N TYR A 44 6.88 3.94 12.75
CA TYR A 44 6.50 4.85 11.66
C TYR A 44 6.99 6.27 11.95
N ARG A 45 7.67 6.87 10.97
CA ARG A 45 8.22 8.24 11.01
C ARG A 45 7.96 8.93 9.70
N SER A 46 7.13 9.97 9.72
CA SER A 46 6.88 10.85 8.58
C SER A 46 8.04 11.82 8.37
N ARG A 47 8.39 12.08 7.13
CA ARG A 47 9.23 13.23 6.78
C ARG A 47 8.42 14.52 6.90
N GLN A 48 9.08 15.61 7.23
CA GLN A 48 8.43 16.92 7.28
C GLN A 48 7.88 17.29 5.89
N LEU A 49 6.72 17.95 5.89
CA LEU A 49 6.03 18.32 4.64
C LEU A 49 6.94 19.16 3.73
N ASP A 50 7.62 20.15 4.30
CA ASP A 50 8.49 21.05 3.53
C ASP A 50 9.69 20.33 2.93
N ASP A 51 10.25 19.32 3.60
CA ASP A 51 11.35 18.50 3.08
C ASP A 51 10.91 17.66 1.88
N VAL A 52 9.71 17.05 1.97
CA VAL A 52 9.14 16.28 0.86
C VAL A 52 8.86 17.19 -0.34
N LEU A 53 8.28 18.38 -0.10
CA LEU A 53 7.99 19.35 -1.16
C LEU A 53 9.27 19.92 -1.78
N TYR A 54 10.30 20.15 -0.99
CA TYR A 54 11.60 20.58 -1.49
C TYR A 54 12.21 19.55 -2.44
N GLU A 55 12.30 18.27 -2.01
CA GLU A 55 12.80 17.18 -2.86
C GLU A 55 11.96 17.02 -4.14
N ALA A 56 10.63 17.11 -4.03
CA ALA A 56 9.73 17.01 -5.18
C ALA A 56 9.98 18.12 -6.22
N ARG A 57 10.25 19.37 -5.78
CA ARG A 57 10.63 20.47 -6.69
C ARG A 57 11.97 20.21 -7.36
N MET A 58 12.98 19.77 -6.60
CA MET A 58 14.29 19.43 -7.16
C MET A 58 14.19 18.34 -8.23
N LEU A 59 13.35 17.32 -8.01
CA LEU A 59 13.10 16.27 -9.00
C LEU A 59 12.39 16.82 -10.25
N ALA A 60 11.37 17.66 -10.09
CA ALA A 60 10.68 18.32 -11.19
C ALA A 60 11.62 19.20 -12.03
N ASP A 61 12.47 20.00 -11.37
CA ASP A 61 13.46 20.86 -12.01
C ASP A 61 14.52 20.05 -12.77
N SER A 62 14.84 18.83 -12.31
CA SER A 62 15.72 17.90 -13.02
C SER A 62 15.08 17.19 -14.22
N GLY A 63 13.79 17.41 -14.48
CA GLY A 63 13.08 16.86 -15.63
C GLY A 63 12.11 15.72 -15.33
N VAL A 64 12.01 15.25 -14.09
CA VAL A 64 11.06 14.20 -13.68
C VAL A 64 9.62 14.65 -13.97
N LYS A 65 8.82 13.76 -14.60
CA LYS A 65 7.42 14.01 -15.00
C LYS A 65 6.43 13.24 -14.13
N GLU A 66 6.78 12.05 -13.67
CA GLU A 66 5.96 11.26 -12.76
C GLU A 66 6.65 11.09 -11.41
N LEU A 67 5.94 11.45 -10.34
CA LEU A 67 6.38 11.26 -8.97
C LEU A 67 5.60 10.11 -8.33
N ILE A 68 6.32 9.08 -7.88
CA ILE A 68 5.73 7.91 -7.21
C ILE A 68 5.94 8.05 -5.71
N VAL A 69 4.87 8.32 -4.99
CA VAL A 69 4.85 8.51 -3.53
C VAL A 69 4.84 7.16 -2.85
N VAL A 70 5.84 6.90 -2.01
CA VAL A 70 6.04 5.60 -1.33
C VAL A 70 6.34 5.74 0.15
N ALA A 71 5.88 4.76 0.91
CA ALA A 71 6.26 4.42 2.28
C ALA A 71 5.89 2.96 2.52
N GLN A 72 6.16 2.41 3.71
CA GLN A 72 5.60 1.11 4.10
C GLN A 72 4.06 1.17 4.30
N ASP A 73 3.56 2.36 4.61
CA ASP A 73 2.13 2.69 4.68
C ASP A 73 1.98 4.20 4.42
N THR A 74 1.66 4.58 3.20
CA THR A 74 1.53 6.00 2.83
C THR A 74 0.32 6.68 3.46
N SER A 75 -0.74 5.92 3.73
CA SER A 75 -1.99 6.44 4.29
C SER A 75 -1.84 7.03 5.70
N ARG A 76 -0.79 6.65 6.43
CA ARG A 76 -0.50 7.16 7.78
C ARG A 76 0.35 8.42 7.81
N TYR A 77 0.70 8.98 6.68
CA TYR A 77 1.54 10.18 6.65
C TYR A 77 0.98 11.30 7.54
N GLY A 78 1.83 11.78 8.45
CA GLY A 78 1.53 12.85 9.41
C GLY A 78 0.94 12.38 10.75
N THR A 79 0.50 11.12 10.88
CA THR A 79 -0.13 10.64 12.14
C THR A 79 0.81 10.59 13.34
N ASP A 80 2.11 10.61 13.11
CA ASP A 80 3.17 10.65 14.13
C ASP A 80 3.60 12.07 14.50
N PHE A 81 3.10 13.10 13.82
CA PHE A 81 3.28 14.48 14.20
C PHE A 81 2.46 14.84 15.45
N PRO A 82 2.78 15.94 16.16
CA PRO A 82 2.08 16.31 17.40
C PRO A 82 0.56 16.41 17.29
N GLU A 83 0.06 16.82 16.12
CA GLU A 83 -1.37 16.97 15.84
C GLU A 83 -2.08 15.63 15.57
N HIS A 84 -1.34 14.55 15.36
CA HIS A 84 -1.85 13.20 15.05
C HIS A 84 -2.86 13.14 13.89
N LYS A 85 -2.68 14.01 12.87
CA LYS A 85 -3.57 14.10 11.71
C LYS A 85 -3.03 13.32 10.53
N ARG A 86 -3.94 12.75 9.73
CA ARG A 86 -3.59 12.23 8.40
C ARG A 86 -3.36 13.41 7.47
N LEU A 87 -2.17 13.50 6.91
CA LEU A 87 -1.78 14.61 6.04
C LEU A 87 -1.50 14.18 4.59
N LEU A 88 -1.78 12.91 4.23
CA LEU A 88 -1.55 12.45 2.86
C LEU A 88 -2.33 13.27 1.84
N ALA A 89 -3.61 13.54 2.08
CA ALA A 89 -4.44 14.35 1.19
C ALA A 89 -3.86 15.77 1.03
N THR A 90 -3.44 16.39 2.13
CA THR A 90 -2.78 17.70 2.13
C THR A 90 -1.47 17.67 1.33
N LEU A 91 -0.62 16.68 1.57
CA LEU A 91 0.63 16.50 0.83
C LEU A 91 0.37 16.37 -0.69
N LEU A 92 -0.60 15.54 -1.08
CA LEU A 92 -0.92 15.32 -2.49
C LEU A 92 -1.39 16.61 -3.18
N ARG A 93 -2.26 17.42 -2.54
CA ARG A 93 -2.64 18.74 -3.08
C ARG A 93 -1.43 19.63 -3.30
N ARG A 94 -0.53 19.71 -2.30
CA ARG A 94 0.68 20.54 -2.39
C ARG A 94 1.65 20.04 -3.47
N LEU A 95 1.75 18.73 -3.68
CA LEU A 95 2.55 18.15 -4.78
C LEU A 95 1.95 18.50 -6.14
N CYS A 96 0.62 18.57 -6.26
CA CYS A 96 -0.05 18.98 -7.50
C CYS A 96 0.23 20.44 -7.91
N GLU A 97 0.58 21.31 -6.96
CA GLU A 97 0.96 22.71 -7.20
C GLU A 97 2.35 22.84 -7.87
N ILE A 98 3.17 21.79 -7.86
CA ILE A 98 4.53 21.84 -8.40
C ILE A 98 4.48 21.81 -9.93
N ASP A 99 5.05 22.86 -10.53
CA ASP A 99 5.24 22.93 -11.99
C ASP A 99 6.21 21.84 -12.47
N GLY A 100 6.03 21.38 -13.71
CA GLY A 100 6.89 20.35 -14.30
C GLY A 100 6.47 18.92 -14.00
N LEU A 101 5.76 18.63 -12.89
CA LEU A 101 5.15 17.33 -12.63
C LEU A 101 3.86 17.18 -13.43
N HIS A 102 3.73 16.06 -14.13
CA HIS A 102 2.53 15.69 -14.90
C HIS A 102 1.68 14.66 -14.15
N TRP A 103 2.31 13.70 -13.47
CA TRP A 103 1.66 12.62 -12.77
C TRP A 103 2.20 12.43 -11.34
N ILE A 104 1.29 12.17 -10.42
CA ILE A 104 1.57 11.78 -9.04
C ILE A 104 0.85 10.46 -8.78
N ARG A 105 1.61 9.43 -8.48
CA ARG A 105 1.10 8.09 -8.18
C ARG A 105 1.31 7.76 -6.71
N VAL A 106 0.31 7.16 -6.07
CA VAL A 106 0.40 6.75 -4.66
C VAL A 106 0.44 5.24 -4.57
N HIS A 107 1.41 4.71 -3.86
CA HIS A 107 1.54 3.27 -3.57
C HIS A 107 1.33 2.98 -2.09
N TYR A 108 0.96 1.73 -1.78
CA TYR A 108 0.87 1.17 -0.43
C TYR A 108 -0.08 1.91 0.50
N VAL A 109 -1.34 2.04 0.09
CA VAL A 109 -2.41 2.64 0.89
C VAL A 109 -3.12 1.55 1.69
N TYR A 110 -3.19 1.69 3.00
CA TYR A 110 -3.85 0.70 3.86
C TYR A 110 -5.38 0.90 3.82
N PRO A 111 -6.19 -0.16 3.64
CA PRO A 111 -7.62 -0.01 3.35
C PRO A 111 -8.41 0.74 4.42
N ASP A 112 -8.13 0.49 5.70
CA ASP A 112 -8.84 1.12 6.83
C ASP A 112 -8.39 2.56 7.13
N GLU A 113 -7.38 3.06 6.44
CA GLU A 113 -6.89 4.43 6.55
C GLU A 113 -7.36 5.33 5.38
N ILE A 114 -8.13 4.79 4.42
CA ILE A 114 -8.67 5.56 3.29
C ILE A 114 -9.93 6.29 3.76
N ASP A 115 -9.83 7.60 3.90
CA ASP A 115 -10.95 8.47 4.26
C ASP A 115 -11.52 9.22 3.05
N ASP A 116 -12.64 9.93 3.27
CA ASP A 116 -13.31 10.68 2.22
C ASP A 116 -12.45 11.81 1.66
N GLU A 117 -11.62 12.45 2.48
CA GLU A 117 -10.74 13.52 2.03
C GLU A 117 -9.70 13.00 1.03
N LEU A 118 -9.09 11.85 1.30
CA LEU A 118 -8.15 11.22 0.37
C LEU A 118 -8.83 10.81 -0.93
N ILE A 119 -10.04 10.23 -0.85
CA ILE A 119 -10.84 9.86 -2.03
C ILE A 119 -11.13 11.10 -2.88
N ASP A 120 -11.56 12.20 -2.28
CA ASP A 120 -11.90 13.44 -2.98
C ASP A 120 -10.69 14.06 -3.67
N VAL A 121 -9.53 14.05 -3.02
CA VAL A 121 -8.29 14.54 -3.63
C VAL A 121 -7.89 13.69 -4.82
N ILE A 122 -7.91 12.36 -4.69
CA ILE A 122 -7.58 11.48 -5.80
C ILE A 122 -8.57 11.65 -6.96
N ALA A 123 -9.86 11.83 -6.66
CA ALA A 123 -10.89 12.01 -7.68
C ALA A 123 -10.77 13.35 -8.42
N SER A 124 -10.51 14.44 -7.69
CA SER A 124 -10.58 15.80 -8.23
C SER A 124 -9.28 16.30 -8.87
N GLU A 125 -8.11 15.90 -8.35
CA GLU A 125 -6.84 16.42 -8.82
C GLU A 125 -6.41 15.75 -10.16
N PRO A 126 -6.23 16.52 -11.23
CA PRO A 126 -5.92 15.96 -12.55
C PRO A 126 -4.52 15.35 -12.65
N LYS A 127 -3.56 15.83 -11.86
CA LYS A 127 -2.20 15.26 -11.82
C LYS A 127 -2.12 13.94 -11.07
N ILE A 128 -3.10 13.63 -10.21
CA ILE A 128 -3.09 12.36 -9.47
C ILE A 128 -3.61 11.25 -10.39
N VAL A 129 -2.77 10.26 -10.60
CA VAL A 129 -3.13 9.07 -11.39
C VAL A 129 -4.25 8.32 -10.69
N LYS A 130 -5.32 7.98 -11.43
CA LYS A 130 -6.46 7.21 -10.89
C LYS A 130 -6.06 5.74 -10.74
N TYR A 131 -5.15 5.51 -9.82
CA TYR A 131 -4.54 4.22 -9.50
C TYR A 131 -4.28 4.13 -8.00
N LEU A 132 -4.75 3.07 -7.37
CA LEU A 132 -4.50 2.79 -5.96
C LEU A 132 -3.94 1.39 -5.78
N ASP A 133 -2.82 1.32 -5.08
CA ASP A 133 -2.20 0.07 -4.64
C ASP A 133 -2.59 -0.19 -3.18
N ILE A 134 -3.54 -1.11 -3.00
CA ILE A 134 -4.15 -1.46 -1.71
C ILE A 134 -3.80 -2.91 -1.39
N PRO A 135 -2.73 -3.21 -0.63
CA PRO A 135 -2.31 -4.56 -0.32
C PRO A 135 -3.30 -5.21 0.67
N LEU A 136 -4.32 -5.89 0.15
CA LEU A 136 -5.36 -6.55 0.95
C LEU A 136 -4.83 -7.78 1.69
N GLN A 137 -3.94 -8.53 1.05
CA GLN A 137 -3.32 -9.79 1.49
C GLN A 137 -4.29 -10.97 1.47
N HIS A 138 -5.52 -10.82 1.94
CA HIS A 138 -6.61 -11.79 1.89
C HIS A 138 -7.97 -11.08 1.96
N CYS A 139 -9.09 -11.80 1.75
CA CYS A 139 -10.45 -11.27 1.91
C CYS A 139 -11.23 -11.93 3.05
N ASN A 140 -10.84 -13.13 3.49
CA ASN A 140 -11.52 -13.83 4.56
C ASN A 140 -11.29 -13.15 5.91
N SER A 141 -12.38 -12.88 6.65
CA SER A 141 -12.35 -12.11 7.89
C SER A 141 -11.53 -12.78 9.01
N GLU A 142 -11.58 -14.10 9.14
CA GLU A 142 -10.83 -14.83 10.17
C GLU A 142 -9.33 -14.87 9.85
N ILE A 143 -8.96 -15.02 8.57
CA ILE A 143 -7.56 -14.92 8.13
C ILE A 143 -7.02 -13.52 8.39
N LEU A 144 -7.75 -12.47 8.01
CA LEU A 144 -7.34 -11.09 8.24
C LEU A 144 -7.14 -10.81 9.75
N LYS A 145 -8.08 -11.23 10.59
CA LYS A 145 -7.99 -11.11 12.04
C LYS A 145 -6.78 -11.86 12.61
N ARG A 146 -6.54 -13.09 12.16
CA ARG A 146 -5.39 -13.91 12.57
C ARG A 146 -4.06 -13.28 12.16
N MET A 147 -4.03 -12.62 11.01
CA MET A 147 -2.87 -11.87 10.52
C MET A 147 -2.74 -10.46 11.12
N ASN A 148 -3.52 -10.14 12.14
CA ASN A 148 -3.56 -8.81 12.77
C ASN A 148 -3.79 -7.69 11.75
N ARG A 149 -4.66 -7.96 10.75
CA ARG A 149 -5.09 -6.97 9.76
C ARG A 149 -6.42 -6.35 10.23
N ARG A 150 -6.55 -5.04 10.06
CA ARG A 150 -7.79 -4.32 10.36
C ARG A 150 -8.72 -4.36 9.14
N GLY A 151 -10.02 -4.35 9.42
CA GLY A 151 -11.06 -4.57 8.42
C GLY A 151 -11.40 -6.06 8.28
N ASP A 152 -12.49 -6.33 7.61
CA ASP A 152 -13.01 -7.66 7.29
C ASP A 152 -13.41 -7.72 5.82
N GLY A 153 -13.85 -8.89 5.35
CA GLY A 153 -14.27 -9.09 3.96
C GLY A 153 -15.38 -8.14 3.51
N PRO A 154 -16.50 -8.01 4.28
CA PRO A 154 -17.57 -7.06 3.96
C PRO A 154 -17.09 -5.60 3.88
N PHE A 155 -16.24 -5.17 4.83
CA PHE A 155 -15.65 -3.83 4.80
C PHE A 155 -14.82 -3.60 3.53
N ILE A 156 -13.96 -4.57 3.16
CA ILE A 156 -13.13 -4.46 1.96
C ILE A 156 -14.02 -4.33 0.71
N LYS A 157 -15.04 -5.18 0.55
CA LYS A 157 -15.95 -5.09 -0.59
C LYS A 157 -16.65 -3.73 -0.68
N ALA A 158 -17.16 -3.23 0.46
CA ALA A 158 -17.81 -1.93 0.53
C ALA A 158 -16.83 -0.79 0.17
N LEU A 159 -15.59 -0.85 0.65
CA LEU A 159 -14.55 0.13 0.32
C LEU A 159 -14.24 0.13 -1.19
N LEU A 160 -14.02 -1.05 -1.79
CA LEU A 160 -13.72 -1.13 -3.22
C LEU A 160 -14.87 -0.59 -4.08
N ALA A 161 -16.12 -0.90 -3.72
CA ALA A 161 -17.30 -0.35 -4.38
C ALA A 161 -17.37 1.18 -4.27
N LYS A 162 -17.15 1.72 -3.06
CA LYS A 162 -17.09 3.17 -2.81
C LYS A 162 -16.00 3.86 -3.63
N LEU A 163 -14.82 3.27 -3.69
CA LEU A 163 -13.70 3.82 -4.45
C LEU A 163 -14.00 3.90 -5.95
N ARG A 164 -14.62 2.87 -6.53
CA ARG A 164 -15.03 2.87 -7.94
C ARG A 164 -16.14 3.87 -8.26
N ASP A 165 -17.10 4.01 -7.34
CA ASP A 165 -18.18 4.98 -7.47
C ASP A 165 -17.63 6.43 -7.45
N ARG A 166 -16.72 6.72 -6.52
CA ARG A 166 -16.21 8.06 -6.27
C ARG A 166 -15.06 8.48 -7.19
N ILE A 167 -14.32 7.55 -7.78
CA ILE A 167 -13.13 7.82 -8.60
C ILE A 167 -13.33 7.19 -9.99
N PRO A 168 -13.91 7.91 -10.96
CA PRO A 168 -14.10 7.38 -12.32
C PRO A 168 -12.76 6.99 -12.97
N GLY A 169 -12.73 5.80 -13.58
CA GLY A 169 -11.54 5.28 -14.26
C GLY A 169 -10.44 4.76 -13.31
N LEU A 170 -10.79 4.51 -12.04
CA LEU A 170 -9.86 3.98 -11.05
C LEU A 170 -9.34 2.59 -11.45
N VAL A 171 -8.03 2.44 -11.43
CA VAL A 171 -7.33 1.16 -11.51
C VAL A 171 -6.94 0.73 -10.10
N LEU A 172 -7.47 -0.42 -9.66
CA LEU A 172 -7.16 -1.01 -8.37
C LEU A 172 -6.10 -2.10 -8.52
N ARG A 173 -5.04 -1.96 -7.78
CA ARG A 173 -4.02 -3.01 -7.61
C ARG A 173 -4.05 -3.56 -6.19
N THR A 174 -3.84 -4.87 -6.06
CA THR A 174 -3.64 -5.51 -4.76
C THR A 174 -2.51 -6.53 -4.80
N SER A 175 -2.01 -6.85 -3.61
CA SER A 175 -1.18 -8.02 -3.36
C SER A 175 -1.95 -8.97 -2.46
N LEU A 176 -1.91 -10.27 -2.78
CA LEU A 176 -2.53 -11.34 -2.01
C LEU A 176 -1.45 -12.33 -1.58
N ILE A 177 -1.66 -12.98 -0.43
CA ILE A 177 -0.80 -14.03 0.07
C ILE A 177 -1.66 -15.28 0.23
N THR A 178 -1.31 -16.35 -0.47
CA THR A 178 -1.95 -17.66 -0.39
C THR A 178 -1.22 -18.55 0.61
N GLY A 179 -1.94 -19.46 1.25
CA GLY A 179 -1.37 -20.36 2.25
C GLY A 179 -1.07 -19.71 3.61
N LEU A 180 -1.67 -18.57 3.90
CA LEU A 180 -1.57 -17.94 5.22
C LEU A 180 -2.05 -18.88 6.33
N PRO A 181 -1.51 -18.79 7.56
CA PRO A 181 -1.97 -19.59 8.69
C PRO A 181 -3.49 -19.57 8.86
N GLY A 182 -4.09 -20.76 8.76
CA GLY A 182 -5.53 -20.97 8.86
C GLY A 182 -6.28 -20.94 7.53
N GLU A 183 -5.61 -20.72 6.40
CA GLU A 183 -6.22 -20.84 5.08
C GLU A 183 -6.39 -22.30 4.70
N GLY A 184 -7.62 -22.81 4.83
CA GLY A 184 -8.05 -24.09 4.26
C GLY A 184 -8.60 -23.93 2.84
N GLU A 185 -9.26 -24.95 2.36
CA GLU A 185 -9.85 -24.97 1.01
C GLU A 185 -11.03 -23.98 0.91
N ALA A 186 -11.83 -23.87 1.97
CA ALA A 186 -12.99 -22.96 1.99
C ALA A 186 -12.57 -21.47 1.93
N GLU A 187 -11.56 -21.10 2.69
CA GLU A 187 -11.01 -19.74 2.73
C GLU A 187 -10.32 -19.38 1.40
N PHE A 188 -9.64 -20.33 0.78
CA PHE A 188 -9.04 -20.14 -0.53
C PHE A 188 -10.12 -19.99 -1.62
N GLN A 189 -11.17 -20.81 -1.59
CA GLN A 189 -12.29 -20.68 -2.52
C GLN A 189 -12.99 -19.31 -2.37
N GLU A 190 -13.18 -18.83 -1.14
CA GLU A 190 -13.71 -17.47 -0.87
C GLU A 190 -12.83 -16.39 -1.50
N LEU A 191 -11.50 -16.55 -1.45
CA LEU A 191 -10.56 -15.61 -2.08
C LEU A 191 -10.71 -15.62 -3.61
N CYS A 192 -10.84 -16.79 -4.22
CA CYS A 192 -11.09 -16.92 -5.66
C CYS A 192 -12.40 -16.26 -6.08
N ASP A 193 -13.47 -16.46 -5.31
CA ASP A 193 -14.79 -15.88 -5.61
C ASP A 193 -14.80 -14.38 -5.38
N PHE A 194 -14.11 -13.89 -4.35
CA PHE A 194 -13.87 -12.46 -4.13
C PHE A 194 -13.22 -11.78 -5.35
N LEU A 195 -12.19 -12.40 -5.95
CA LEU A 195 -11.54 -11.84 -7.13
C LEU A 195 -12.46 -11.80 -8.36
N ARG A 196 -13.22 -12.86 -8.59
CA ARG A 196 -14.21 -12.91 -9.69
C ARG A 196 -15.30 -11.85 -9.54
N GLU A 197 -15.72 -11.58 -8.29
CA GLU A 197 -16.74 -10.58 -7.98
C GLU A 197 -16.19 -9.17 -8.10
N THR A 198 -15.03 -8.90 -7.48
CA THR A 198 -14.48 -7.53 -7.38
C THR A 198 -13.77 -7.08 -8.63
N LYS A 199 -13.31 -8.00 -9.49
CA LYS A 199 -12.66 -7.71 -10.79
C LYS A 199 -11.59 -6.61 -10.67
N MET A 200 -10.65 -6.81 -9.75
CA MET A 200 -9.53 -5.87 -9.60
C MET A 200 -8.64 -5.90 -10.84
N GLU A 201 -8.20 -4.71 -11.28
CA GLU A 201 -7.47 -4.56 -12.55
C GLU A 201 -6.05 -5.13 -12.49
N ARG A 202 -5.45 -5.18 -11.29
CA ARG A 202 -4.09 -5.71 -11.08
C ARG A 202 -4.02 -6.50 -9.77
N VAL A 203 -3.66 -7.77 -9.87
CA VAL A 203 -3.44 -8.62 -8.69
C VAL A 203 -2.07 -9.26 -8.79
N GLY A 204 -1.29 -9.17 -7.71
CA GLY A 204 -0.09 -9.98 -7.51
C GLY A 204 -0.36 -11.02 -6.43
N ALA A 205 -0.10 -12.28 -6.70
CA ALA A 205 -0.25 -13.38 -5.73
C ALA A 205 1.12 -13.90 -5.29
N PHE A 206 1.26 -14.17 -4.00
CA PHE A 206 2.50 -14.68 -3.41
C PHE A 206 2.17 -15.85 -2.48
N ALA A 207 2.91 -16.94 -2.59
CA ALA A 207 2.85 -18.00 -1.61
C ALA A 207 3.39 -17.51 -0.26
N PHE A 208 2.71 -17.85 0.83
CA PHE A 208 3.19 -17.53 2.18
C PHE A 208 4.56 -18.19 2.40
N SER A 209 5.51 -17.38 2.85
CA SER A 209 6.82 -17.82 3.31
C SER A 209 7.00 -17.37 4.76
N PRO A 210 7.21 -18.30 5.70
CA PRO A 210 7.37 -17.94 7.11
C PRO A 210 8.68 -17.17 7.32
N GLU A 211 8.55 -15.95 7.80
CA GLU A 211 9.70 -15.10 8.13
C GLU A 211 10.07 -15.27 9.60
N GLU A 212 11.34 -15.60 9.87
CA GLU A 212 11.84 -15.81 11.23
C GLU A 212 11.59 -14.56 12.11
N GLY A 213 11.17 -14.77 13.35
CA GLY A 213 10.85 -13.71 14.30
C GLY A 213 9.43 -13.16 14.19
N THR A 214 8.65 -13.55 13.18
CA THR A 214 7.24 -13.15 13.06
C THR A 214 6.30 -14.08 13.82
N PRO A 215 5.14 -13.58 14.29
CA PRO A 215 4.12 -14.44 14.89
C PRO A 215 3.62 -15.54 13.95
N ALA A 216 3.41 -15.25 12.68
CA ALA A 216 2.87 -16.20 11.68
C ALA A 216 3.80 -17.38 11.43
N ALA A 217 5.11 -17.21 11.55
CA ALA A 217 6.08 -18.30 11.41
C ALA A 217 5.94 -19.41 12.48
N LYS A 218 5.23 -19.11 13.59
CA LYS A 218 4.98 -20.05 14.70
C LYS A 218 3.60 -20.69 14.63
N MET A 219 2.79 -20.34 13.64
CA MET A 219 1.44 -20.88 13.43
C MET A 219 1.48 -22.06 12.45
N GLU A 220 0.45 -22.90 12.48
CA GLU A 220 0.25 -23.92 11.47
C GLU A 220 -0.22 -23.29 10.15
N PHE A 221 0.39 -23.71 9.04
CA PHE A 221 0.07 -23.28 7.68
C PHE A 221 0.19 -24.46 6.73
N VAL A 222 -0.36 -24.32 5.52
CA VAL A 222 -0.29 -25.36 4.49
C VAL A 222 1.12 -25.48 3.92
N ASP A 223 1.43 -26.61 3.31
CA ASP A 223 2.71 -26.82 2.64
C ASP A 223 2.96 -25.74 1.59
N THR A 224 4.24 -25.37 1.43
CA THR A 224 4.66 -24.35 0.46
C THR A 224 4.22 -24.67 -0.97
N GLU A 225 4.19 -25.97 -1.33
CA GLU A 225 3.74 -26.41 -2.65
C GLU A 225 2.25 -26.11 -2.87
N ILE A 226 1.40 -26.34 -1.85
CA ILE A 226 -0.03 -25.98 -1.90
C ILE A 226 -0.19 -24.47 -2.00
N ALA A 227 0.54 -23.70 -1.19
CA ALA A 227 0.50 -22.23 -1.24
C ALA A 227 0.91 -21.72 -2.64
N GLN A 228 1.93 -22.31 -3.26
CA GLN A 228 2.38 -21.95 -4.60
C GLN A 228 1.32 -22.25 -5.66
N GLN A 229 0.72 -23.45 -5.64
CA GLN A 229 -0.36 -23.82 -6.56
C GLN A 229 -1.58 -22.89 -6.44
N ARG A 230 -1.89 -22.45 -5.21
CA ARG A 230 -2.94 -21.46 -4.97
C ARG A 230 -2.58 -20.09 -5.55
N ALA A 231 -1.32 -19.64 -5.43
CA ALA A 231 -0.87 -18.38 -6.04
C ALA A 231 -1.00 -18.42 -7.57
N GLU A 232 -0.57 -19.51 -8.19
CA GLU A 232 -0.72 -19.72 -9.64
C GLU A 232 -2.21 -19.72 -10.08
N THR A 233 -3.09 -20.30 -9.26
CA THR A 233 -4.54 -20.26 -9.51
C THR A 233 -5.09 -18.83 -9.47
N ILE A 234 -4.64 -18.00 -8.53
CA ILE A 234 -5.00 -16.59 -8.47
C ILE A 234 -4.53 -15.83 -9.72
N GLU A 235 -3.31 -16.09 -10.19
CA GLU A 235 -2.77 -15.48 -11.41
C GLU A 235 -3.57 -15.89 -12.65
N MET A 236 -4.01 -17.15 -12.73
CA MET A 236 -4.90 -17.60 -13.82
C MET A 236 -6.28 -16.94 -13.78
N ILE A 237 -6.84 -16.65 -12.59
CA ILE A 237 -8.11 -15.93 -12.47
C ILE A 237 -7.94 -14.48 -12.92
N GLN A 238 -6.76 -13.89 -12.71
CA GLN A 238 -6.44 -12.52 -13.06
C GLN A 238 -6.19 -12.32 -14.57
N SER A 239 -5.70 -13.33 -15.28
CA SER A 239 -5.35 -13.25 -16.71
C SER A 239 -6.59 -13.27 -17.62
#